data_129f4894b9fd7ef04207811e7d4b6b8e
#
_entry.id   129f4894b9fd7ef04207811e7d4b6b8e
#
_cell.length_a   1.000
_cell.length_b   1.000
_cell.length_c   1.000
_cell.angle_alpha   90.00
_cell.angle_beta   90.00
_cell.angle_gamma   90.00
#
_symmetry.space_group_name_H-M   'P 1'
#
loop_
_entity.id
_entity.type
_entity.pdbx_description
1 polymer ?
#
loop_
_entity_poly.entity_id
_entity_poly.type
_entity_poly.pdbx_seq_one_letter_code
_entity_poly.pdbx_strand_id
1 'polypeptide(L)'
;MREDNDYILGTHDAEIERLRLQHALWRPQVLDCWRRAGIGPGQTVIDIGCGPGFASIDLAEAVGPSGSVLGIERSPRYIEHARALCAARGLGNAAFRQRDVMTGALDVDPGFSDLGARFMLVYFTAAELAALAAA
;
A
#
# COMPACT_ATOMS: atom_id res chain seq x y z
N MET A 1 10.59 -2.33 -23.99
CA MET A 1 9.73 -2.80 -22.89
C MET A 1 10.62 -3.23 -21.73
N ARG A 2 10.57 -2.54 -20.64
CA ARG A 2 11.30 -2.98 -19.44
C ARG A 2 10.62 -4.24 -18.91
N GLU A 3 11.35 -5.32 -18.80
CA GLU A 3 10.89 -6.46 -18.02
C GLU A 3 10.81 -6.02 -16.57
N ASP A 4 9.65 -6.24 -15.97
CA ASP A 4 9.43 -5.90 -14.57
C ASP A 4 10.01 -7.02 -13.68
N ASN A 5 11.35 -6.98 -13.53
CA ASN A 5 12.10 -7.94 -12.73
C ASN A 5 12.25 -7.49 -11.27
N ASP A 6 11.42 -6.53 -10.83
CA ASP A 6 11.53 -5.95 -9.50
C ASP A 6 11.14 -6.92 -8.38
N TYR A 7 10.39 -7.97 -8.70
CA TYR A 7 9.94 -8.97 -7.75
C TYR A 7 10.36 -10.37 -8.16
N ILE A 8 10.74 -11.19 -7.17
CA ILE A 8 11.13 -12.60 -7.39
C ILE A 8 10.03 -13.39 -8.11
N LEU A 9 8.77 -13.13 -7.75
CA LEU A 9 7.59 -13.79 -8.34
C LEU A 9 7.02 -13.02 -9.54
N GLY A 10 7.58 -11.83 -9.86
CA GLY A 10 7.09 -10.97 -10.92
C GLY A 10 5.86 -10.17 -10.54
N THR A 11 5.35 -9.39 -11.51
CA THR A 11 4.19 -8.50 -11.31
C THR A 11 3.11 -8.73 -12.38
N HIS A 12 3.12 -9.89 -13.03
CA HIS A 12 2.17 -10.25 -14.08
C HIS A 12 0.77 -10.56 -13.50
N ASP A 13 -0.21 -10.68 -14.37
CA ASP A 13 -1.62 -10.81 -13.98
C ASP A 13 -1.91 -11.99 -13.06
N ALA A 14 -1.23 -13.11 -13.24
CA ALA A 14 -1.38 -14.28 -12.36
C ALA A 14 -0.94 -13.96 -10.93
N GLU A 15 0.11 -13.18 -10.76
CA GLU A 15 0.60 -12.76 -9.44
C GLU A 15 -0.35 -11.75 -8.79
N ILE A 16 -0.88 -10.82 -9.55
CA ILE A 16 -1.91 -9.88 -9.06
C ILE A 16 -3.14 -10.66 -8.57
N GLU A 17 -3.59 -11.64 -9.33
CA GLU A 17 -4.73 -12.49 -8.94
C GLU A 17 -4.44 -13.30 -7.68
N ARG A 18 -3.24 -13.83 -7.53
CA ARG A 18 -2.82 -14.52 -6.31
C ARG A 18 -2.88 -13.60 -5.10
N LEU A 19 -2.39 -12.37 -5.23
CA LEU A 19 -2.43 -11.37 -4.17
C LEU A 19 -3.85 -10.95 -3.82
N ARG A 20 -4.72 -10.87 -4.84
CA ARG A 20 -6.15 -10.59 -4.63
C ARG A 20 -6.80 -11.67 -3.76
N LEU A 21 -6.57 -12.93 -4.09
CA LEU A 21 -7.10 -14.07 -3.34
C LEU A 21 -6.55 -14.13 -1.92
N GLN A 22 -5.25 -13.89 -1.77
CA GLN A 22 -4.61 -13.83 -0.45
C GLN A 22 -5.21 -12.72 0.41
N HIS A 23 -5.41 -11.55 -0.14
CA HIS A 23 -6.03 -10.44 0.56
C HIS A 23 -7.48 -10.77 0.96
N ALA A 24 -8.27 -11.35 0.06
CA ALA A 24 -9.64 -11.75 0.35
C ALA A 24 -9.72 -12.75 1.51
N LEU A 25 -8.78 -13.69 1.57
CA LEU A 25 -8.71 -14.70 2.62
C LEU A 25 -8.46 -14.08 4.00
N TRP A 26 -7.53 -13.12 4.08
CA TRP A 26 -7.12 -12.52 5.35
C TRP A 26 -7.90 -11.24 5.70
N ARG A 27 -8.71 -10.74 4.78
CA ARG A 27 -9.39 -9.45 4.92
C ARG A 27 -10.18 -9.29 6.22
N PRO A 28 -11.00 -10.26 6.67
CA PRO A 28 -11.77 -10.08 7.91
C PRO A 28 -10.87 -9.83 9.13
N GLN A 29 -9.77 -10.58 9.25
CA GLN A 29 -8.82 -10.42 10.35
C GLN A 29 -8.06 -9.10 10.26
N VAL A 30 -7.69 -8.70 9.05
CA VAL A 30 -6.99 -7.42 8.81
C VAL A 30 -7.87 -6.24 9.18
N LEU A 31 -9.11 -6.24 8.74
CA LEU A 31 -10.07 -5.17 9.07
C LEU A 31 -10.33 -5.08 10.58
N ASP A 32 -10.46 -6.20 11.25
CA ASP A 32 -10.62 -6.23 12.71
C ASP A 32 -9.38 -5.68 13.42
N CYS A 33 -8.20 -6.06 12.98
CA CYS A 33 -6.94 -5.57 13.50
C CYS A 33 -6.82 -4.04 13.35
N TRP A 34 -7.13 -3.50 12.19
CA TRP A 34 -7.11 -2.06 11.96
C TRP A 34 -8.09 -1.32 12.84
N ARG A 35 -9.30 -1.83 12.97
CA ARG A 35 -10.32 -1.25 13.85
C ARG A 35 -9.83 -1.19 15.30
N ARG A 36 -9.24 -2.26 15.79
CA ARG A 36 -8.67 -2.31 17.15
C ARG A 36 -7.50 -1.36 17.33
N ALA A 37 -6.70 -1.15 16.29
CA ALA A 37 -5.61 -0.19 16.29
C ALA A 37 -6.09 1.27 16.25
N GLY A 38 -7.36 1.50 15.98
CA GLY A 38 -7.94 2.84 15.92
C GLY A 38 -7.90 3.48 14.54
N ILE A 39 -7.68 2.69 13.46
CA ILE A 39 -7.81 3.20 12.11
C ILE A 39 -9.29 3.41 11.80
N GLY A 40 -9.65 4.64 11.47
CA GLY A 40 -11.04 5.01 11.23
C GLY A 40 -11.19 6.37 10.55
N PRO A 41 -12.43 6.90 10.54
CA PRO A 41 -12.75 8.12 9.78
C PRO A 41 -11.86 9.31 10.09
N GLY A 42 -11.44 10.00 9.03
CA GLY A 42 -10.64 11.23 9.10
C GLY A 42 -9.16 11.03 9.27
N GLN A 43 -8.67 9.80 9.34
CA GLN A 43 -7.26 9.52 9.58
C GLN A 43 -6.43 9.52 8.30
N THR A 44 -5.14 9.79 8.43
CA THR A 44 -4.16 9.68 7.36
C THR A 44 -3.28 8.46 7.60
N VAL A 45 -3.20 7.59 6.61
CA VAL A 45 -2.48 6.31 6.69
C VAL A 45 -1.48 6.23 5.55
N ILE A 46 -0.26 5.80 5.86
CA ILE A 46 0.75 5.46 4.86
C ILE A 46 0.84 3.93 4.77
N ASP A 47 0.63 3.41 3.56
CA ASP A 47 0.69 1.97 3.25
C ASP A 47 1.97 1.68 2.48
N ILE A 48 3.00 1.23 3.18
CA ILE A 48 4.31 0.95 2.60
C ILE A 48 4.31 -0.48 2.04
N GLY A 49 4.73 -0.60 0.78
CA GLY A 49 4.64 -1.86 0.06
C GLY A 49 3.20 -2.19 -0.31
N CYS A 50 2.46 -1.19 -0.78
CA CYS A 50 1.01 -1.33 -1.02
C CYS A 50 0.64 -2.33 -2.12
N GLY A 51 1.60 -2.74 -2.95
CA GLY A 51 1.36 -3.69 -4.03
C GLY A 51 0.29 -3.19 -5.01
N PRO A 52 -0.54 -4.10 -5.52
CA PRO A 52 -1.60 -3.74 -6.47
C PRO A 52 -2.79 -3.00 -5.86
N GLY A 53 -2.78 -2.70 -4.56
CA GLY A 53 -3.71 -1.76 -3.93
C GLY A 53 -4.92 -2.37 -3.21
N PHE A 54 -4.98 -3.67 -3.03
CA PHE A 54 -6.13 -4.32 -2.40
C PHE A 54 -6.36 -3.86 -0.95
N ALA A 55 -5.28 -3.77 -0.17
CA ALA A 55 -5.37 -3.25 1.19
C ALA A 55 -5.59 -1.73 1.21
N SER A 56 -4.97 -1.00 0.30
CA SER A 56 -5.12 0.46 0.19
C SER A 56 -6.57 0.87 -0.05
N ILE A 57 -7.32 0.10 -0.83
CA ILE A 57 -8.76 0.33 -1.03
C ILE A 57 -9.52 0.20 0.27
N ASP A 58 -9.29 -0.86 1.01
CA ASP A 58 -9.97 -1.06 2.30
C ASP A 58 -9.61 0.05 3.31
N LEU A 59 -8.35 0.51 3.29
CA LEU A 59 -7.92 1.65 4.10
C LEU A 59 -8.65 2.94 3.68
N ALA A 60 -8.74 3.20 2.37
CA ALA A 60 -9.42 4.39 1.86
C ALA A 60 -10.89 4.41 2.26
N GLU A 61 -11.55 3.27 2.21
CA GLU A 61 -12.94 3.14 2.69
C GLU A 61 -13.03 3.33 4.21
N ALA A 62 -12.11 2.76 4.97
CA ALA A 62 -12.09 2.86 6.43
C ALA A 62 -11.89 4.29 6.92
N VAL A 63 -10.99 5.06 6.30
CA VAL A 63 -10.73 6.45 6.70
C VAL A 63 -11.75 7.43 6.12
N GLY A 64 -12.50 7.03 5.12
CA GLY A 64 -13.58 7.81 4.52
C GLY A 64 -13.14 9.07 3.80
N PRO A 65 -14.11 9.89 3.32
CA PRO A 65 -13.82 11.07 2.50
C PRO A 65 -13.00 12.15 3.21
N SER A 66 -13.05 12.21 4.53
CA SER A 66 -12.26 13.16 5.32
C SER A 66 -10.87 12.65 5.67
N GLY A 67 -10.57 11.38 5.41
CA GLY A 67 -9.26 10.79 5.59
C GLY A 67 -8.49 10.65 4.28
N SER A 68 -7.27 10.15 4.36
CA SER A 68 -6.44 9.94 3.18
C SER A 68 -5.49 8.76 3.36
N VAL A 69 -5.13 8.14 2.23
CA VAL A 69 -4.16 7.05 2.16
C VAL A 69 -3.07 7.41 1.17
N LEU A 70 -1.83 7.18 1.55
CA LEU A 70 -0.68 7.21 0.64
C LEU A 70 -0.11 5.80 0.54
N GLY A 71 -0.23 5.20 -0.64
CA GLY A 71 0.42 3.92 -0.96
C GLY A 71 1.81 4.16 -1.54
N ILE A 72 2.79 3.42 -1.04
CA ILE A 72 4.16 3.46 -1.54
C ILE A 72 4.53 2.09 -2.05
N GLU A 73 4.97 2.03 -3.30
CA GLU A 73 5.29 0.78 -3.99
C GLU A 73 6.40 1.01 -5.01
N ARG A 74 7.28 0.04 -5.19
CA ARG A 74 8.39 0.14 -6.14
C ARG A 74 8.00 -0.25 -7.57
N SER A 75 7.00 -1.11 -7.75
CA SER A 75 6.58 -1.58 -9.07
C SER A 75 5.66 -0.59 -9.76
N PRO A 76 6.05 -0.03 -10.94
CA PRO A 76 5.17 0.83 -11.70
C PRO A 76 3.87 0.14 -12.11
N ARG A 77 3.93 -1.15 -12.41
CA ARG A 77 2.77 -1.95 -12.79
C ARG A 77 1.77 -2.07 -11.64
N TYR A 78 2.23 -2.32 -10.43
CA TYR A 78 1.37 -2.36 -9.25
C TYR A 78 0.75 -1.00 -8.94
N ILE A 79 1.52 0.07 -9.07
CA ILE A 79 1.02 1.44 -8.90
C ILE A 79 -0.10 1.74 -9.89
N GLU A 80 0.08 1.39 -11.16
CA GLU A 80 -0.93 1.56 -12.19
C GLU A 80 -2.21 0.78 -11.86
N HIS A 81 -2.06 -0.47 -11.43
CA HIS A 81 -3.18 -1.30 -11.01
C HIS A 81 -3.92 -0.69 -9.80
N ALA A 82 -3.18 -0.23 -8.80
CA ALA A 82 -3.76 0.39 -7.60
C ALA A 82 -4.54 1.66 -7.95
N ARG A 83 -3.99 2.50 -8.81
CA ARG A 83 -4.68 3.72 -9.30
C ARG A 83 -5.97 3.39 -10.06
N ALA A 84 -5.90 2.41 -10.96
CA ALA A 84 -7.07 1.97 -11.73
C ALA A 84 -8.16 1.39 -10.82
N LEU A 85 -7.77 0.63 -9.83
CA LEU A 85 -8.69 0.01 -8.88
C LEU A 85 -9.42 1.06 -8.03
N CYS A 86 -8.70 2.07 -7.53
CA CYS A 86 -9.30 3.18 -6.79
C CYS A 86 -10.24 4.01 -7.68
N ALA A 87 -9.84 4.29 -8.91
CA ALA A 87 -10.68 5.02 -9.87
C ALA A 87 -11.98 4.26 -10.17
N ALA A 88 -11.90 2.95 -10.37
CA ALA A 88 -13.08 2.11 -10.62
C ALA A 88 -14.06 2.10 -9.43
N ARG A 89 -13.57 2.31 -8.22
CA ARG A 89 -14.38 2.38 -6.99
C ARG A 89 -14.78 3.79 -6.60
N GLY A 90 -14.38 4.81 -7.36
CA GLY A 90 -14.68 6.19 -7.04
C GLY A 90 -13.99 6.72 -5.78
N LEU A 91 -12.87 6.13 -5.40
CA LEU A 91 -12.09 6.52 -4.22
C LEU A 91 -11.08 7.61 -4.57
N GLY A 92 -11.38 8.85 -4.23
CA GLY A 92 -10.52 10.01 -4.50
C GLY A 92 -9.54 10.34 -3.37
N ASN A 93 -9.56 9.57 -2.28
CA ASN A 93 -8.77 9.84 -1.07
C ASN A 93 -7.52 8.96 -0.94
N ALA A 94 -7.14 8.25 -1.99
CA ALA A 94 -5.91 7.45 -2.03
C ALA A 94 -4.98 7.97 -3.12
N ALA A 95 -3.72 8.14 -2.79
CA ALA A 95 -2.65 8.51 -3.71
C ALA A 95 -1.55 7.45 -3.64
N PHE A 96 -0.80 7.29 -4.73
CA PHE A 96 0.25 6.30 -4.83
C PHE A 96 1.54 6.93 -5.34
N ARG A 97 2.67 6.54 -4.75
CA ARG A 97 4.01 7.00 -5.12
C ARG A 97 4.92 5.81 -5.37
N GLN A 98 5.65 5.87 -6.47
CA GLN A 98 6.67 4.88 -6.76
C GLN A 98 7.95 5.23 -5.99
N ARG A 99 8.32 4.39 -5.04
CA ARG A 99 9.58 4.50 -4.27
C ARG A 99 10.08 3.10 -3.94
N ASP A 100 11.38 2.92 -3.94
CA ASP A 100 12.02 1.72 -3.44
C ASP A 100 12.58 2.01 -2.05
N VAL A 101 11.89 1.56 -1.02
CA VAL A 101 12.26 1.79 0.39
C VAL A 101 13.54 1.03 0.79
N MET A 102 13.98 0.05 -0.02
CA MET A 102 15.20 -0.72 0.23
C MET A 102 16.46 0.04 -0.21
N THR A 103 16.34 0.98 -1.13
CA THR A 103 17.48 1.69 -1.73
C THR A 103 17.57 3.17 -1.35
N GLY A 104 16.55 3.70 -0.69
CA GLY A 104 16.49 5.12 -0.36
C GLY A 104 15.70 5.42 0.89
N ALA A 105 15.84 6.64 1.39
CA ALA A 105 14.99 7.14 2.43
C ALA A 105 13.54 7.20 1.95
N LEU A 106 12.60 6.99 2.86
CA LEU A 106 11.21 7.34 2.65
C LEU A 106 11.14 8.86 2.45
N ASP A 107 11.42 9.29 1.23
CA ASP A 107 11.27 10.69 0.84
C ASP A 107 9.79 10.93 0.57
N VAL A 108 9.05 11.02 1.65
CA VAL A 108 7.65 11.41 1.61
C VAL A 108 7.63 12.90 1.38
N ASP A 109 6.93 13.35 0.36
CA ASP A 109 6.79 14.79 0.07
C ASP A 109 6.53 15.55 1.37
N PRO A 110 7.23 16.67 1.62
CA PRO A 110 7.05 17.44 2.86
C PRO A 110 5.59 17.75 3.20
N GLY A 111 4.75 17.95 2.19
CA GLY A 111 3.32 18.17 2.37
C GLY A 111 2.56 16.98 2.95
N PHE A 112 3.12 15.78 2.88
CA PHE A 112 2.49 14.60 3.47
C PHE A 112 2.85 14.42 4.93
N SER A 113 4.05 14.81 5.34
CA SER A 113 4.45 14.85 6.74
C SER A 113 3.65 15.89 7.54
N ASP A 114 3.27 16.98 6.90
CA ASP A 114 2.46 18.03 7.50
C ASP A 114 1.00 17.63 7.72
N LEU A 115 0.53 16.55 7.08
CA LEU A 115 -0.82 16.03 7.25
C LEU A 115 -0.96 15.17 8.52
N GLY A 116 0.12 14.95 9.26
CA GLY A 116 0.08 14.20 10.51
C GLY A 116 -0.32 12.74 10.31
N ALA A 117 0.39 12.02 9.46
CA ALA A 117 0.17 10.60 9.27
C ALA A 117 0.24 9.89 10.62
N ARG A 118 -0.85 9.28 11.04
CA ARG A 118 -0.97 8.63 12.34
C ARG A 118 -0.59 7.16 12.29
N PHE A 119 -0.78 6.52 11.13
CA PHE A 119 -0.50 5.11 10.96
C PHE A 119 0.39 4.89 9.76
N MET A 120 1.37 4.03 9.93
CA MET A 120 2.23 3.53 8.88
C MET A 120 2.13 2.01 8.88
N LEU A 121 1.61 1.45 7.79
CA LEU A 121 1.48 0.01 7.62
C LEU A 121 2.62 -0.49 6.74
N VAL A 122 3.24 -1.58 7.14
CA VAL A 122 4.40 -2.14 6.45
C VAL A 122 4.16 -3.62 6.18
N TYR A 123 4.26 -3.99 4.91
CA TYR A 123 4.11 -5.37 4.45
C TYR A 123 5.41 -5.82 3.79
N PHE A 124 6.36 -6.28 4.60
CA PHE A 124 7.61 -6.82 4.09
C PHE A 124 7.64 -8.33 4.26
N THR A 125 8.28 -9.01 3.31
CA THR A 125 8.65 -10.41 3.48
C THR A 125 9.70 -10.54 4.58
N ALA A 126 9.85 -11.74 5.11
CA ALA A 126 10.89 -12.01 6.12
C ALA A 126 12.29 -11.68 5.59
N ALA A 127 12.56 -11.94 4.30
CA ALA A 127 13.84 -11.62 3.67
C ALA A 127 14.06 -10.10 3.57
N GLU A 128 13.04 -9.35 3.22
CA GLU A 128 13.09 -7.89 3.14
C GLU A 128 13.30 -7.27 4.52
N LEU A 129 12.62 -7.77 5.54
CA LEU A 129 12.80 -7.32 6.92
C LEU A 129 14.23 -7.58 7.41
N ALA A 130 14.78 -8.75 7.09
CA ALA A 130 16.17 -9.09 7.43
C ALA A 130 17.17 -8.15 6.73
N ALA A 131 16.93 -7.82 5.46
CA ALA A 131 17.76 -6.89 4.71
C ALA A 131 17.71 -5.48 5.30
N LEU A 132 16.54 -5.00 5.71
CA LEU A 132 16.39 -3.71 6.39
C LEU A 132 17.11 -3.66 7.73
N ALA A 133 17.05 -4.74 8.51
CA ALA A 133 17.72 -4.81 9.80
C ALA A 133 19.25 -4.86 9.67
N ALA A 134 19.78 -5.32 8.53
CA ALA A 134 21.21 -5.40 8.26
C ALA A 134 21.80 -4.10 7.67
N ALA A 135 20.96 -3.18 7.29
CA ALA A 135 21.39 -1.93 6.62
C ALA A 135 21.97 -0.89 7.60
#